data_8333dfcbdf7e07c0b29aba9746207d58
#
_entry.id   8333dfcbdf7e07c0b29aba9746207d58
#
_cell.length_a   1.000
_cell.length_b   1.000
_cell.length_c   1.000
_cell.angle_alpha   90.00
_cell.angle_beta   90.00
_cell.angle_gamma   90.00
#
_symmetry.space_group_name_H-M   'P 1'
#
loop_
_entity.id
_entity.type
_entity.pdbx_description
1 polymer ?
#
loop_
_entity_poly.entity_id
_entity_poly.type
_entity_poly.pdbx_seq_one_letter_code
_entity_poly.pdbx_strand_id
1 'polypeptide(L)'
;EAEQQYKIFVLKYFDERKQETLIAGDMFEMEWKEQIDTSIPTLFIVSGVFQYFYEDKIIEFIKKLKKEFPYGELIFDTARKKSGLRFANWFIKRTGNPEALMHFYIEDSADFSKKTDTTLVEELTFFKDARELLRKKLNFITKLFMKIADYKRQALIIHLKW
;
A
#
# COMPACT_ATOMS: atom_id res chain seq x y z
N GLU A 1 0.60 17.51 -19.36
CA GLU A 1 2.03 17.23 -19.68
C GLU A 1 2.65 16.17 -18.74
N ALA A 2 2.50 16.27 -17.42
CA ALA A 2 3.03 15.28 -16.45
C ALA A 2 2.43 13.88 -16.66
N GLU A 3 1.14 13.78 -16.95
CA GLU A 3 0.42 12.54 -17.23
C GLU A 3 0.96 11.84 -18.49
N GLN A 4 1.22 12.62 -19.53
CA GLN A 4 1.76 12.10 -20.79
C GLN A 4 3.21 11.64 -20.63
N GLN A 5 4.02 12.34 -19.83
CA GLN A 5 5.38 11.94 -19.48
C GLN A 5 5.40 10.66 -18.63
N TYR A 6 4.46 10.48 -17.70
CA TYR A 6 4.33 9.26 -16.91
C TYR A 6 3.97 8.06 -17.78
N LYS A 7 2.98 8.19 -18.67
CA LYS A 7 2.63 7.15 -19.66
C LYS A 7 3.83 6.75 -20.52
N ILE A 8 4.56 7.71 -21.07
CA ILE A 8 5.76 7.45 -21.88
C ILE A 8 6.84 6.73 -21.05
N PHE A 9 7.04 7.11 -19.79
CA PHE A 9 8.00 6.45 -18.92
C PHE A 9 7.63 4.99 -18.67
N VAL A 10 6.36 4.71 -18.35
CA VAL A 10 5.88 3.34 -18.09
C VAL A 10 6.01 2.48 -19.34
N LEU A 11 5.56 2.95 -20.50
CA LEU A 11 5.66 2.21 -21.76
C LEU A 11 7.10 1.95 -22.21
N LYS A 12 8.04 2.80 -21.81
CA LYS A 12 9.47 2.61 -22.12
C LYS A 12 10.14 1.50 -21.32
N TYR A 13 9.68 1.23 -20.10
CA TYR A 13 10.34 0.30 -19.18
C TYR A 13 9.53 -0.96 -18.90
N PHE A 14 8.27 -0.99 -19.24
CA PHE A 14 7.36 -2.11 -19.06
C PHE A 14 6.71 -2.45 -20.40
N ASP A 15 6.80 -3.70 -20.84
CA ASP A 15 6.06 -4.18 -22.00
C ASP A 15 4.56 -4.07 -21.74
N GLU A 16 3.82 -3.56 -22.73
CA GLU A 16 2.34 -3.57 -22.66
C GLU A 16 1.84 -5.01 -22.59
N ARG A 17 1.26 -5.37 -21.47
CA ARG A 17 0.52 -6.61 -21.37
C ARG A 17 -0.88 -6.39 -21.93
N LYS A 18 -1.34 -7.32 -22.76
CA LYS A 18 -2.66 -7.22 -23.43
C LYS A 18 -3.86 -7.07 -22.48
N GLN A 19 -3.66 -7.29 -21.16
CA GLN A 19 -4.68 -7.24 -20.13
C GLN A 19 -4.46 -6.09 -19.13
N GLU A 20 -3.54 -5.19 -19.41
CA GLU A 20 -3.26 -4.03 -18.54
C GLU A 20 -3.80 -2.75 -19.16
N THR A 21 -4.48 -1.95 -18.34
CA THR A 21 -4.91 -0.60 -18.70
C THR A 21 -4.25 0.38 -17.74
N LEU A 22 -3.52 1.36 -18.30
CA LEU A 22 -2.92 2.44 -17.53
C LEU A 22 -3.90 3.60 -17.44
N ILE A 23 -4.32 3.94 -16.23
CA ILE A 23 -5.22 5.05 -15.95
C ILE A 23 -4.45 6.07 -15.13
N ALA A 24 -4.32 7.29 -15.62
CA ALA A 24 -3.72 8.38 -14.87
C ALA A 24 -4.80 9.17 -14.14
N GLY A 25 -4.54 9.59 -12.90
CA GLY A 25 -5.46 10.38 -12.09
C GLY A 25 -5.08 10.38 -10.62
N ASP A 26 -5.73 11.24 -9.85
CA ASP A 26 -5.64 11.19 -8.38
C ASP A 26 -6.51 10.03 -7.87
N MET A 27 -5.90 9.14 -7.08
CA MET A 27 -6.60 7.98 -6.55
C MET A 27 -7.79 8.38 -5.65
N PHE A 28 -7.74 9.50 -4.96
CA PHE A 28 -8.76 9.95 -4.02
C PHE A 28 -9.96 10.63 -4.69
N GLU A 29 -9.76 11.23 -5.87
CA GLU A 29 -10.84 11.83 -6.66
C GLU A 29 -11.72 10.79 -7.34
N MET A 30 -11.17 9.59 -7.55
CA MET A 30 -11.87 8.41 -8.09
C MET A 30 -12.47 8.59 -9.50
N GLU A 31 -12.03 9.58 -10.28
CA GLU A 31 -12.47 9.74 -11.68
C GLU A 31 -12.07 8.54 -12.54
N TRP A 32 -10.98 7.85 -12.17
CA TRP A 32 -10.51 6.64 -12.82
C TRP A 32 -11.52 5.49 -12.81
N LYS A 33 -12.50 5.47 -11.89
CA LYS A 33 -13.54 4.44 -11.80
C LYS A 33 -14.44 4.38 -13.03
N GLU A 34 -14.62 5.50 -13.73
CA GLU A 34 -15.42 5.57 -14.96
C GLU A 34 -14.89 4.66 -16.09
N GLN A 35 -13.64 4.21 -15.98
CA GLN A 35 -12.98 3.31 -16.90
C GLN A 35 -12.98 1.85 -16.45
N ILE A 36 -13.66 1.53 -15.34
CA ILE A 36 -13.66 0.20 -14.72
C ILE A 36 -15.11 -0.26 -14.53
N ASP A 37 -15.39 -1.53 -14.82
CA ASP A 37 -16.65 -2.15 -14.46
C ASP A 37 -16.71 -2.39 -12.94
N THR A 38 -17.44 -1.56 -12.22
CA THR A 38 -17.56 -1.62 -10.75
C THR A 38 -18.47 -2.73 -10.26
N SER A 39 -19.19 -3.41 -11.15
CA SER A 39 -20.12 -4.51 -10.79
C SER A 39 -19.42 -5.86 -10.59
N ILE A 40 -18.17 -5.97 -11.00
CA ILE A 40 -17.38 -7.21 -10.86
C ILE A 40 -16.55 -7.22 -9.57
N PRO A 41 -16.25 -8.40 -9.00
CA PRO A 41 -15.34 -8.50 -7.85
C PRO A 41 -13.97 -7.88 -8.16
N THR A 42 -13.56 -6.92 -7.34
CA THR A 42 -12.35 -6.12 -7.59
C THR A 42 -11.38 -6.24 -6.41
N LEU A 43 -10.13 -6.56 -6.70
CA LEU A 43 -9.03 -6.52 -5.74
C LEU A 43 -8.20 -5.25 -5.95
N PHE A 44 -8.15 -4.40 -4.93
CA PHE A 44 -7.28 -3.23 -4.88
C PHE A 44 -5.95 -3.58 -4.21
N ILE A 45 -4.84 -3.24 -4.84
CA ILE A 45 -3.50 -3.41 -4.27
C ILE A 45 -2.86 -2.04 -4.18
N VAL A 46 -2.61 -1.56 -2.94
CA VAL A 46 -2.01 -0.26 -2.67
C VAL A 46 -0.69 -0.47 -1.94
N SER A 47 0.41 -0.48 -2.69
CA SER A 47 1.74 -0.76 -2.14
C SER A 47 2.60 0.51 -2.09
N GLY A 48 3.12 0.83 -0.89
CA GLY A 48 4.02 1.96 -0.67
C GLY A 48 3.38 3.34 -0.82
N VAL A 49 2.06 3.45 -0.75
CA VAL A 49 1.32 4.69 -1.04
C VAL A 49 0.64 5.29 0.18
N PHE A 50 -0.13 4.51 0.94
CA PHE A 50 -0.94 5.02 2.06
C PHE A 50 -0.11 5.71 3.14
N GLN A 51 1.12 5.30 3.33
CA GLN A 51 2.02 5.86 4.34
C GLN A 51 2.24 7.39 4.23
N TYR A 52 2.03 7.99 3.07
CA TYR A 52 2.21 9.43 2.85
C TYR A 52 0.97 10.26 3.19
N PHE A 53 -0.13 9.63 3.55
CA PHE A 53 -1.41 10.30 3.85
C PHE A 53 -1.76 10.15 5.33
N TYR A 54 -2.71 10.97 5.80
CA TYR A 54 -3.26 10.86 7.15
C TYR A 54 -4.37 9.80 7.21
N GLU A 55 -4.58 9.20 8.37
CA GLU A 55 -5.52 8.10 8.60
C GLU A 55 -6.95 8.44 8.18
N ASP A 56 -7.41 9.65 8.48
CA ASP A 56 -8.74 10.14 8.14
C ASP A 56 -9.01 10.13 6.64
N LYS A 57 -8.04 10.61 5.84
CA LYS A 57 -8.12 10.59 4.37
C LYS A 57 -8.19 9.16 3.82
N ILE A 58 -7.43 8.24 4.41
CA ILE A 58 -7.42 6.82 4.00
C ILE A 58 -8.76 6.15 4.36
N ILE A 59 -9.29 6.40 5.57
CA ILE A 59 -10.59 5.88 5.98
C ILE A 59 -11.70 6.38 5.03
N GLU A 60 -11.70 7.67 4.70
CA GLU A 60 -12.66 8.24 3.75
C GLU A 60 -12.55 7.57 2.37
N PHE A 61 -11.33 7.38 1.88
CA PHE A 61 -11.09 6.71 0.60
C PHE A 61 -11.62 5.26 0.59
N ILE A 62 -11.35 4.48 1.64
CA ILE A 62 -11.85 3.11 1.75
C ILE A 62 -13.40 3.08 1.77
N LYS A 63 -14.02 4.03 2.47
CA LYS A 63 -15.49 4.16 2.47
C LYS A 63 -16.05 4.52 1.09
N LYS A 64 -15.35 5.36 0.33
CA LYS A 64 -15.71 5.66 -1.07
C LYS A 64 -15.55 4.40 -1.95
N LEU A 65 -14.44 3.66 -1.82
CA LEU A 65 -14.24 2.39 -2.54
C LEU A 65 -15.39 1.41 -2.31
N LYS A 66 -15.77 1.20 -1.04
CA LYS A 66 -16.91 0.32 -0.68
C LYS A 66 -18.21 0.72 -1.37
N LYS A 67 -18.49 2.02 -1.44
CA LYS A 67 -19.72 2.53 -2.05
C LYS A 67 -19.75 2.27 -3.55
N GLU A 68 -18.63 2.45 -4.22
CA GLU A 68 -18.54 2.36 -5.67
C GLU A 68 -18.29 0.93 -6.17
N PHE A 69 -17.61 0.09 -5.37
CA PHE A 69 -17.25 -1.30 -5.69
C PHE A 69 -17.82 -2.25 -4.64
N PRO A 70 -19.05 -2.70 -4.78
CA PRO A 70 -19.75 -3.47 -3.72
C PRO A 70 -19.12 -4.85 -3.42
N TYR A 71 -18.29 -5.38 -4.30
CA TYR A 71 -17.59 -6.66 -4.16
C TYR A 71 -16.08 -6.47 -4.15
N GLY A 72 -15.60 -5.64 -3.21
CA GLY A 72 -14.20 -5.22 -3.17
C GLY A 72 -13.39 -5.89 -2.07
N GLU A 73 -12.11 -6.07 -2.38
CA GLU A 73 -11.06 -6.43 -1.43
C GLU A 73 -9.89 -5.45 -1.57
N LEU A 74 -9.21 -5.15 -0.47
CA LEU A 74 -8.09 -4.21 -0.45
C LEU A 74 -6.90 -4.81 0.27
N ILE A 75 -5.75 -4.86 -0.40
CA ILE A 75 -4.46 -5.23 0.18
C ILE A 75 -3.55 -4.01 0.18
N PHE A 76 -2.96 -3.69 1.32
CA PHE A 76 -2.02 -2.58 1.43
C PHE A 76 -0.96 -2.83 2.51
N ASP A 77 0.16 -2.15 2.39
CA ASP A 77 1.23 -2.17 3.38
C ASP A 77 1.17 -0.98 4.32
N THR A 78 1.59 -1.19 5.57
CA THR A 78 1.60 -0.14 6.60
C THR A 78 2.67 -0.38 7.66
N ALA A 79 3.08 0.68 8.35
CA ALA A 79 3.85 0.56 9.58
C ALA A 79 2.93 0.19 10.75
N ARG A 80 3.46 -0.59 11.71
CA ARG A 80 2.72 -0.98 12.92
C ARG A 80 2.71 0.11 14.00
N LYS A 81 3.75 0.92 14.08
CA LYS A 81 3.93 1.87 15.18
C LYS A 81 4.47 3.21 14.71
N LYS A 82 4.04 4.26 15.40
CA LYS A 82 4.55 5.62 15.20
C LYS A 82 6.08 5.72 15.31
N SER A 83 6.70 4.89 16.15
CA SER A 83 8.17 4.84 16.29
C SER A 83 8.87 4.40 15.00
N GLY A 84 8.28 3.49 14.22
CA GLY A 84 8.79 3.09 12.91
C GLY A 84 8.77 4.23 11.92
N LEU A 85 7.67 4.99 11.88
CA LEU A 85 7.57 6.19 11.04
C LEU A 85 8.59 7.27 11.42
N ARG A 86 8.84 7.47 12.73
CA ARG A 86 9.84 8.46 13.18
C ARG A 86 11.23 8.13 12.66
N PHE A 87 11.61 6.86 12.67
CA PHE A 87 12.89 6.42 12.12
C PHE A 87 12.95 6.58 10.59
N ALA A 88 11.90 6.14 9.88
CA ALA A 88 11.80 6.33 8.43
C ALA A 88 11.86 7.82 8.05
N ASN A 89 11.11 8.67 8.73
CA ASN A 89 11.08 10.11 8.48
C ASN A 89 12.41 10.80 8.80
N TRP A 90 13.14 10.33 9.82
CA TRP A 90 14.49 10.81 10.08
C TRP A 90 15.43 10.49 8.93
N PHE A 91 15.32 9.30 8.34
CA PHE A 91 16.11 8.92 7.17
C PHE A 91 15.72 9.74 5.93
N ILE A 92 14.41 9.86 5.65
CA ILE A 92 13.87 10.63 4.52
C ILE A 92 14.35 12.07 4.53
N LYS A 93 14.32 12.73 5.68
CA LYS A 93 14.85 14.11 5.82
C LYS A 93 16.32 14.25 5.41
N ARG A 94 17.11 13.19 5.54
CA ARG A 94 18.53 13.18 5.15
C ARG A 94 18.76 12.92 3.67
N THR A 95 17.79 12.36 2.97
CA THR A 95 17.90 12.07 1.52
C THR A 95 17.53 13.24 0.63
N GLY A 96 17.22 14.40 1.21
CA GLY A 96 16.92 15.64 0.47
C GLY A 96 15.48 15.77 -0.01
N ASN A 97 14.55 14.91 0.44
CA ASN A 97 13.14 15.01 0.11
C ASN A 97 12.27 15.18 1.38
N PRO A 98 12.33 16.35 2.05
CA PRO A 98 11.65 16.57 3.33
C PRO A 98 10.12 16.59 3.23
N GLU A 99 9.56 16.66 2.04
CA GLU A 99 8.10 16.68 1.81
C GLU A 99 7.48 15.29 1.75
N ALA A 100 8.29 14.23 1.49
CA ALA A 100 7.82 12.85 1.42
C ALA A 100 7.75 12.16 2.79
N LEU A 101 7.25 12.87 3.81
CA LEU A 101 7.15 12.30 5.16
C LEU A 101 5.98 11.31 5.24
N MET A 102 6.21 10.24 6.00
CA MET A 102 5.20 9.24 6.28
C MET A 102 4.37 9.64 7.50
N HIS A 103 3.05 9.45 7.40
CA HIS A 103 2.07 9.83 8.42
C HIS A 103 1.25 8.64 8.91
N PHE A 104 0.95 7.68 8.04
CA PHE A 104 0.04 6.58 8.31
C PHE A 104 0.72 5.37 8.96
N TYR A 105 0.09 4.83 9.98
CA TYR A 105 0.42 3.57 10.63
C TYR A 105 -0.81 2.96 11.29
N ILE A 106 -0.81 1.66 11.52
CA ILE A 106 -1.93 0.94 12.15
C ILE A 106 -1.41 0.17 13.36
N GLU A 107 -1.82 0.56 14.57
CA GLU A 107 -1.49 -0.15 15.81
C GLU A 107 -2.32 -1.42 15.99
N ASP A 108 -3.59 -1.37 15.62
CA ASP A 108 -4.54 -2.47 15.68
C ASP A 108 -5.35 -2.57 14.39
N SER A 109 -5.12 -3.64 13.64
CA SER A 109 -5.78 -3.86 12.34
C SER A 109 -7.26 -4.19 12.48
N ALA A 110 -7.67 -4.82 13.60
CA ALA A 110 -9.07 -5.10 13.87
C ALA A 110 -9.85 -3.81 14.22
N ASP A 111 -9.21 -2.88 14.94
CA ASP A 111 -9.80 -1.57 15.19
C ASP A 111 -9.89 -0.73 13.91
N PHE A 112 -8.85 -0.75 13.09
CA PHE A 112 -8.87 -0.08 11.79
C PHE A 112 -9.96 -0.63 10.85
N SER A 113 -10.16 -1.96 10.81
CA SER A 113 -11.23 -2.56 10.02
C SER A 113 -12.62 -2.11 10.48
N LYS A 114 -12.84 -1.92 11.80
CA LYS A 114 -14.09 -1.34 12.33
C LYS A 114 -14.28 0.11 11.90
N LYS A 115 -13.23 0.94 11.95
CA LYS A 115 -13.29 2.35 11.52
C LYS A 115 -13.66 2.50 10.05
N THR A 116 -13.24 1.56 9.22
CA THR A 116 -13.54 1.52 7.78
C THR A 116 -14.80 0.74 7.45
N ASP A 117 -15.44 0.12 8.47
CA ASP A 117 -16.58 -0.77 8.30
C ASP A 117 -16.29 -1.89 7.28
N THR A 118 -15.12 -2.53 7.45
CA THR A 118 -14.65 -3.65 6.62
C THR A 118 -14.37 -4.87 7.49
N THR A 119 -14.16 -6.02 6.87
CA THR A 119 -13.73 -7.25 7.52
C THR A 119 -12.23 -7.42 7.34
N LEU A 120 -11.48 -7.57 8.43
CA LEU A 120 -10.08 -7.97 8.39
C LEU A 120 -10.00 -9.45 7.98
N VAL A 121 -9.49 -9.72 6.79
CA VAL A 121 -9.28 -11.08 6.28
C VAL A 121 -7.98 -11.64 6.82
N GLU A 122 -6.90 -10.86 6.70
CA GLU A 122 -5.57 -11.32 7.06
C GLU A 122 -4.64 -10.15 7.43
N GLU A 123 -3.70 -10.41 8.35
CA GLU A 123 -2.60 -9.53 8.70
C GLU A 123 -1.28 -10.30 8.58
N LEU A 124 -0.45 -9.98 7.60
CA LEU A 124 0.82 -10.63 7.34
C LEU A 124 1.99 -9.75 7.75
N THR A 125 3.11 -10.39 8.10
CA THR A 125 4.38 -9.69 8.26
C THR A 125 5.02 -9.45 6.89
N PHE A 126 5.62 -8.29 6.70
CA PHE A 126 6.03 -7.79 5.39
C PHE A 126 7.13 -8.62 4.71
N PHE A 127 8.08 -9.18 5.48
CA PHE A 127 9.28 -9.80 4.92
C PHE A 127 9.28 -11.33 4.91
N LYS A 128 8.27 -11.99 5.49
CA LYS A 128 8.25 -13.46 5.65
C LYS A 128 8.47 -14.18 4.32
N ASP A 129 7.59 -13.92 3.36
CA ASP A 129 7.61 -14.60 2.06
C ASP A 129 8.81 -14.18 1.21
N ALA A 130 9.18 -12.89 1.27
CA ALA A 130 10.38 -12.39 0.60
C ALA A 130 11.65 -13.08 1.10
N ARG A 131 11.77 -13.37 2.41
CA ARG A 131 12.92 -14.13 2.97
C ARG A 131 12.96 -15.56 2.49
N GLU A 132 11.81 -16.20 2.30
CA GLU A 132 11.72 -17.56 1.79
C GLU A 132 12.08 -17.61 0.29
N LEU A 133 11.43 -16.78 -0.52
CA LEU A 133 11.64 -16.71 -1.97
C LEU A 133 13.08 -16.32 -2.34
N LEU A 134 13.63 -15.34 -1.63
CA LEU A 134 14.96 -14.80 -1.90
C LEU A 134 16.07 -15.47 -1.06
N ARG A 135 15.79 -16.59 -0.40
CA ARG A 135 16.70 -17.24 0.56
C ARG A 135 18.13 -17.44 0.03
N LYS A 136 18.29 -17.78 -1.26
CA LYS A 136 19.60 -17.98 -1.88
C LYS A 136 20.29 -16.69 -2.30
N LYS A 137 19.55 -15.58 -2.46
CA LYS A 137 20.07 -14.29 -2.96
C LYS A 137 20.39 -13.30 -1.83
N LEU A 138 19.79 -13.45 -0.66
CA LEU A 138 19.99 -12.55 0.47
C LEU A 138 21.22 -12.92 1.29
N ASN A 139 22.03 -11.93 1.68
CA ASN A 139 23.10 -12.11 2.64
C ASN A 139 22.57 -12.34 4.07
N PHE A 140 23.43 -12.81 4.97
CA PHE A 140 23.04 -13.15 6.35
C PHE A 140 22.53 -11.93 7.14
N ILE A 141 23.17 -10.78 6.99
CA ILE A 141 22.80 -9.54 7.72
C ILE A 141 21.39 -9.10 7.30
N THR A 142 21.10 -9.05 6.01
CA THR A 142 19.77 -8.70 5.49
C THR A 142 18.70 -9.65 6.00
N LYS A 143 18.95 -10.96 5.99
CA LYS A 143 18.03 -11.98 6.54
C LYS A 143 17.73 -11.73 8.01
N LEU A 144 18.77 -11.42 8.78
CA LEU A 144 18.62 -11.14 10.21
C LEU A 144 17.78 -9.88 10.46
N PHE A 145 18.05 -8.79 9.73
CA PHE A 145 17.23 -7.57 9.83
C PHE A 145 15.77 -7.81 9.46
N MET A 146 15.51 -8.49 8.35
CA MET A 146 14.15 -8.84 7.94
C MET A 146 13.44 -9.71 9.00
N LYS A 147 14.15 -10.69 9.58
CA LYS A 147 13.61 -11.55 10.65
C LYS A 147 13.26 -10.74 11.91
N ILE A 148 14.12 -9.79 12.31
CA ILE A 148 13.87 -8.91 13.46
C ILE A 148 12.69 -7.99 13.19
N ALA A 149 12.59 -7.41 11.98
CA ALA A 149 11.48 -6.56 11.58
C ALA A 149 10.14 -7.31 11.61
N ASP A 150 10.10 -8.54 11.09
CA ASP A 150 8.91 -9.40 11.16
C ASP A 150 8.56 -9.80 12.59
N TYR A 151 9.56 -10.22 13.40
CA TYR A 151 9.33 -10.57 14.80
C TYR A 151 8.75 -9.41 15.61
N LYS A 152 9.23 -8.21 15.36
CA LYS A 152 8.70 -6.97 15.97
C LYS A 152 7.44 -6.45 15.28
N ARG A 153 6.99 -7.09 14.20
CA ARG A 153 5.84 -6.68 13.38
C ARG A 153 5.91 -5.20 13.01
N GLN A 154 7.06 -4.73 12.55
CA GLN A 154 7.29 -3.30 12.27
C GLN A 154 6.59 -2.81 11.01
N ALA A 155 6.49 -3.67 10.01
CA ALA A 155 5.74 -3.45 8.78
C ALA A 155 4.79 -4.62 8.54
N LEU A 156 3.60 -4.33 8.08
CA LEU A 156 2.50 -5.27 7.91
C LEU A 156 1.94 -5.16 6.51
N ILE A 157 1.36 -6.25 6.03
CA ILE A 157 0.44 -6.27 4.90
C ILE A 157 -0.94 -6.57 5.47
N ILE A 158 -1.90 -5.73 5.16
CA ILE A 158 -3.28 -5.82 5.64
C ILE A 158 -4.18 -6.17 4.46
N HIS A 159 -5.03 -7.17 4.65
CA HIS A 159 -6.07 -7.56 3.70
C HIS A 159 -7.44 -7.30 4.31
N LEU A 160 -8.19 -6.43 3.68
CA LEU A 160 -9.58 -6.07 4.05
C LEU A 160 -10.54 -6.54 2.96
N LYS A 161 -11.78 -6.84 3.37
CA LYS A 161 -12.89 -7.20 2.49
C LYS A 161 -14.19 -6.53 2.95
N TRP A 162 -15.08 -6.21 2.01
CA TRP A 162 -16.43 -5.70 2.29
C TRP A 162 -17.49 -6.28 1.38
#